data_4dfeb0e15b0530093d82214cfd2eb56f
#
_entry.id   4dfeb0e15b0530093d82214cfd2eb56f
#
_cell.length_a   1.000
_cell.length_b   1.000
_cell.length_c   1.000
_cell.angle_alpha   90.00
_cell.angle_beta   90.00
_cell.angle_gamma   90.00
#
_symmetry.space_group_name_H-M   'P 1'
#
loop_
_entity.id
_entity.type
_entity.pdbx_description
1 polymer ?
#
loop_
_entity_poly.entity_id
_entity_poly.type
_entity_poly.pdbx_seq_one_letter_code
_entity_poly.pdbx_strand_id
1 'polypeptide(L)' 'MKDRIKQIIEREKLSSKEFANLCDIQVSNVSHLLSGRSKPSLDTIQKIMQAFPTLNTDWLLSGKEPMYKHEKI' A
#
# COMPACT_ATOMS: atom_id res chain seq x y z
N MET A 1 -7.40 4.84 -4.86
CA MET A 1 -6.23 4.37 -4.12
C MET A 1 -6.59 3.51 -2.90
N LYS A 2 -7.73 3.78 -2.26
CA LYS A 2 -8.09 3.01 -1.06
C LYS A 2 -8.20 1.51 -1.34
N ASP A 3 -8.75 1.13 -2.49
CA ASP A 3 -8.92 -0.28 -2.81
C ASP A 3 -7.58 -0.98 -3.02
N ARG A 4 -6.60 -0.24 -3.54
CA ARG A 4 -5.27 -0.81 -3.75
C ARG A 4 -4.55 -1.05 -2.44
N ILE A 5 -4.67 -0.11 -1.50
CA ILE A 5 -4.11 -0.30 -0.15
C ILE A 5 -4.74 -1.53 0.49
N LYS A 6 -6.06 -1.65 0.38
CA LYS A 6 -6.77 -2.80 0.93
C LYS A 6 -6.30 -4.11 0.28
N GLN A 7 -6.07 -4.10 -1.03
CA GLN A 7 -5.58 -5.29 -1.73
C GLN A 7 -4.20 -5.70 -1.24
N ILE A 8 -3.32 -4.72 -0.98
CA ILE A 8 -1.99 -5.03 -0.44
C ILE A 8 -2.13 -5.73 0.91
N ILE A 9 -2.95 -5.16 1.79
CA ILE A 9 -3.15 -5.70 3.13
C ILE A 9 -3.70 -7.13 3.05
N GLU A 10 -4.68 -7.36 2.20
CA GLU A 10 -5.28 -8.68 2.04
C GLU A 10 -4.30 -9.68 1.42
N ARG A 11 -3.55 -9.24 0.42
CA ARG A 11 -2.59 -10.11 -0.25
C ARG A 11 -1.47 -10.55 0.69
N GLU A 12 -1.00 -9.62 1.52
CA GLU A 12 0.07 -9.89 2.46
C GLU A 12 -0.43 -10.51 3.77
N LYS A 13 -1.75 -10.63 3.90
CA LYS A 13 -2.40 -11.19 5.10
C LYS A 13 -2.03 -10.42 6.36
N LEU A 14 -2.06 -9.10 6.25
CA LEU A 14 -1.72 -8.21 7.36
C LEU A 14 -2.98 -7.58 7.95
N SER A 15 -2.87 -7.15 9.22
CA SER A 15 -3.85 -6.24 9.77
C SER A 15 -3.43 -4.81 9.43
N SER A 16 -4.35 -3.86 9.63
CA SER A 16 -4.03 -2.44 9.44
C SER A 16 -2.86 -2.00 10.31
N LYS A 17 -2.82 -2.52 11.54
CA LYS A 17 -1.73 -2.20 12.46
C LYS A 17 -0.39 -2.74 11.95
N GLU A 18 -0.39 -3.97 11.46
CA GLU A 18 0.83 -4.56 10.92
C GLU A 18 1.32 -3.81 9.69
N PHE A 19 0.39 -3.46 8.80
CA PHE A 19 0.73 -2.67 7.62
C PHE A 19 1.33 -1.32 8.02
N ALA A 20 0.72 -0.65 8.99
CA ALA A 20 1.21 0.64 9.47
C ALA A 20 2.62 0.51 10.03
N ASN A 21 2.87 -0.54 10.81
CA ASN A 21 4.20 -0.76 11.39
C ASN A 21 5.25 -1.03 10.32
N LEU A 22 4.91 -1.85 9.33
CA LEU A 22 5.84 -2.17 8.25
C LEU A 22 6.18 -0.95 7.41
N CYS A 23 5.20 -0.08 7.18
CA CYS A 23 5.40 1.11 6.37
C CYS A 23 5.88 2.32 7.17
N ASP A 24 5.99 2.18 8.50
CA ASP A 24 6.41 3.26 9.40
C ASP A 24 5.46 4.46 9.29
N ILE A 25 4.16 4.18 9.32
CA ILE A 25 3.11 5.21 9.35
C ILE A 25 2.15 4.89 10.49
N GLN A 26 1.34 5.89 10.85
CA GLN A 26 0.41 5.73 11.96
C GLN A 26 -0.79 4.90 11.54
N VAL A 27 -1.32 4.10 12.47
CA VAL A 27 -2.50 3.28 12.22
C VAL A 27 -3.69 4.15 11.84
N SER A 28 -3.86 5.31 12.48
CA SER A 28 -4.94 6.23 12.13
C SER A 28 -4.84 6.70 10.69
N ASN A 29 -3.61 6.90 10.20
CA ASN A 29 -3.39 7.27 8.80
C ASN A 29 -3.82 6.15 7.85
N VAL A 30 -3.50 4.91 8.20
CA VAL A 30 -3.95 3.75 7.40
C VAL A 30 -5.47 3.69 7.38
N SER A 31 -6.13 3.89 8.53
CA SER A 31 -7.60 3.92 8.58
C SER A 31 -8.18 4.96 7.64
N HIS A 32 -7.61 6.16 7.62
CA HIS A 32 -8.10 7.22 6.74
C HIS A 32 -7.90 6.86 5.28
N LEU A 33 -6.77 6.24 4.95
CA LEU A 33 -6.51 5.79 3.59
C LEU A 33 -7.51 4.72 3.15
N LEU A 34 -7.81 3.77 4.03
CA LEU A 34 -8.74 2.68 3.72
C LEU A 34 -10.17 3.17 3.59
N SER A 35 -10.56 4.19 4.34
CA SER A 35 -11.90 4.76 4.27
C SER A 35 -12.08 5.71 3.09
N GLY A 36 -11.00 6.08 2.42
CA GLY A 36 -11.04 7.01 1.32
C GLY A 36 -11.12 8.48 1.74
N ARG A 37 -10.95 8.76 3.03
CA ARG A 37 -10.98 10.13 3.54
C ARG A 37 -9.80 10.96 3.09
N SER A 38 -8.66 10.30 2.93
CA SER A 38 -7.42 10.97 2.59
C SER A 38 -6.76 10.27 1.43
N LYS A 39 -6.07 11.04 0.60
CA LYS A 39 -5.19 10.46 -0.41
C LYS A 39 -3.80 10.35 0.20
N PRO A 40 -3.05 9.29 -0.12
CA PRO A 40 -1.69 9.18 0.40
C PRO A 40 -0.81 10.28 -0.18
N SER A 41 0.02 10.86 0.69
CA SER A 41 1.02 11.82 0.25
C SER A 41 2.16 11.08 -0.43
N LEU A 42 3.02 11.83 -1.12
CA LEU A 42 4.20 11.25 -1.74
C LEU A 42 5.06 10.52 -0.70
N ASP A 43 5.19 11.11 0.49
CA ASP A 43 5.95 10.51 1.57
C ASP A 43 5.36 9.15 1.96
N THR A 44 4.04 9.08 2.08
CA THR A 44 3.35 7.83 2.42
C THR A 44 3.59 6.78 1.33
N ILE A 45 3.49 7.17 0.07
CA ILE A 45 3.73 6.28 -1.05
C ILE A 45 5.15 5.74 -1.02
N GLN A 46 6.13 6.60 -0.76
CA GLN A 46 7.52 6.18 -0.65
C GLN A 46 7.72 5.18 0.47
N LYS A 47 7.08 5.39 1.61
CA LYS A 47 7.17 4.46 2.74
C LYS A 47 6.58 3.10 2.37
N ILE A 48 5.45 3.09 1.67
CA ILE A 48 4.84 1.84 1.21
C ILE A 48 5.80 1.12 0.25
N MET A 49 6.39 1.86 -0.68
CA MET A 49 7.32 1.26 -1.64
C MET A 49 8.57 0.72 -0.98
N GLN A 50 9.04 1.37 0.09
CA GLN A 50 10.18 0.86 0.84
C GLN A 50 9.86 -0.43 1.58
N ALA A 51 8.63 -0.53 2.11
CA ALA A 51 8.19 -1.73 2.81
C ALA A 51 7.96 -2.89 1.84
N PHE A 52 7.54 -2.60 0.63
CA PHE A 52 7.23 -3.61 -0.39
C PHE A 52 7.97 -3.29 -1.67
N PRO A 53 9.29 -3.54 -1.71
CA PRO A 53 10.12 -3.09 -2.85
C PRO A 53 9.78 -3.77 -4.17
N THR A 54 9.10 -4.92 -4.14
CA THR A 54 8.68 -5.58 -5.37
C THR A 54 7.33 -5.08 -5.89
N LEU A 55 6.68 -4.22 -5.13
CA LEU A 55 5.39 -3.66 -5.53
C LEU A 55 5.56 -2.75 -6.74
N ASN A 56 4.65 -2.90 -7.71
CA ASN A 56 4.71 -2.08 -8.92
C ASN A 56 4.12 -0.70 -8.63
N THR A 57 4.95 0.33 -8.77
CA THR A 57 4.51 1.71 -8.51
C THR A 57 3.39 2.12 -9.45
N ASP A 58 3.46 1.74 -10.72
CA ASP A 58 2.40 2.06 -11.69
C ASP A 58 1.08 1.44 -11.29
N TRP A 59 1.11 0.22 -10.76
CA TRP A 59 -0.11 -0.41 -10.25
C TRP A 59 -0.65 0.38 -9.06
N LEU A 60 0.21 0.77 -8.14
CA LEU A 60 -0.23 1.49 -6.94
C LEU A 60 -0.85 2.83 -7.29
N LEU A 61 -0.25 3.55 -8.24
CA LEU A 61 -0.71 4.90 -8.59
C LEU A 61 -1.84 4.90 -9.60
N SER A 62 -1.84 3.98 -10.55
CA SER A 62 -2.76 4.02 -11.69
C SER A 62 -3.54 2.74 -11.92
N GLY A 63 -3.22 1.70 -11.20
CA GLY A 63 -3.90 0.42 -11.38
C GLY A 63 -3.39 -0.43 -12.53
N LYS A 64 -2.25 -0.07 -13.10
CA LYS A 64 -1.68 -0.87 -14.18
C LYS A 64 -1.06 -2.14 -13.65
N GLU A 65 -1.52 -3.28 -14.15
CA GLU A 65 -0.99 -4.56 -13.75
C GLU A 65 0.40 -4.80 -14.34
N PRO A 66 1.21 -5.63 -13.69
CA PRO A 66 0.89 -6.45 -12.52
C PRO A 66 1.07 -5.69 -11.21
N MET A 67 0.50 -6.26 -10.14
CA MET A 67 0.61 -5.68 -8.81
C MET A 67 2.05 -5.67 -8.31
N TYR A 68 2.80 -6.73 -8.59
CA TYR A 68 4.20 -6.84 -8.20
C TYR A 68 5.08 -6.92 -9.43
N LYS A 69 6.24 -6.27 -9.36
CA LYS A 69 7.18 -6.21 -10.47
C LYS A 69 7.73 -7.58 -10.87
N HIS A 70 7.93 -8.46 -9.89
CA HIS A 70 8.55 -9.77 -10.09
C HIS A 70 7.56 -10.87 -9.75
N GLU A 71 6.48 -10.86 -10.44
CA GLU A 71 5.52 -11.90 -10.22
C GLU A 71 6.02 -13.17 -10.81
N LYS A 72 6.37 -13.55 -10.82
CA LYS A 72 6.67 -14.55 -11.42
C LYS A 72 7.08 -15.39 -11.89
N ILE A 73 7.48 -15.81 -12.15
CA ILE A 73 7.72 -16.49 -12.96
C ILE A 73 7.68 -17.41 -13.11
#